data_5a0db67e85b895e5b842e935b2160c36
#
_entry.id   5a0db67e85b895e5b842e935b2160c36
#
_cell.length_a   1.000
_cell.length_b   1.000
_cell.length_c   1.000
_cell.angle_alpha   90.00
_cell.angle_beta   90.00
_cell.angle_gamma   90.00
#
_symmetry.space_group_name_H-M   'P 1'
#
loop_
_entity.id
_entity.type
_entity.pdbx_description
1 polymer ?
#
loop_
_entity_poly.entity_id
_entity_poly.type
_entity_poly.pdbx_seq_one_letter_code
_entity_poly.pdbx_strand_id
1 'polypeptide(L)'
;MCIRDSSYTVTKLALERAVALQAQALAPAIRVCGVAPGLMFLSGPQTQANFEQAARVNLQRTPLDPAQVAATCLFLAQNSAINGVTIAVDNGQHLVPLERDVMFMVEGNAQ
;
A
#
# COMPACT_ATOMS: atom_id res chain seq x y z
N MET A 1 11.38 -0.53 -15.28
CA MET A 1 10.44 0.43 -14.65
C MET A 1 10.22 1.60 -15.58
N CYS A 2 8.95 1.98 -15.82
CA CYS A 2 8.60 3.16 -16.59
C CYS A 2 9.02 4.43 -15.84
N ILE A 3 9.33 5.53 -16.56
CA ILE A 3 9.69 6.81 -15.93
C ILE A 3 8.58 7.31 -15.00
N ARG A 4 7.32 7.11 -15.36
CA ARG A 4 6.17 7.48 -14.51
C ARG A 4 6.14 6.67 -13.22
N ASP A 5 6.41 5.37 -13.33
CA ASP A 5 6.45 4.48 -12.17
C ASP A 5 7.62 4.83 -11.26
N SER A 6 8.75 5.27 -11.83
CA SER A 6 9.92 5.70 -11.06
C SER A 6 9.62 6.93 -10.21
N SER A 7 9.00 7.97 -10.79
CA SER A 7 8.61 9.18 -10.04
C SER A 7 7.64 8.87 -8.92
N TYR A 8 6.63 8.05 -9.21
CA TYR A 8 5.65 7.61 -8.22
C TYR A 8 6.33 6.84 -7.09
N THR A 9 7.17 5.87 -7.42
CA THR A 9 7.89 5.04 -6.46
C THR A 9 8.78 5.88 -5.55
N VAL A 10 9.56 6.80 -6.12
CA VAL A 10 10.44 7.70 -5.35
C VAL A 10 9.62 8.54 -4.38
N THR A 11 8.49 9.11 -4.84
CA THR A 11 7.62 9.93 -4.01
C THR A 11 7.03 9.11 -2.83
N LYS A 12 6.61 7.89 -3.09
CA LYS A 12 6.07 7.01 -2.05
C LYS A 12 7.13 6.56 -1.05
N LEU A 13 8.34 6.26 -1.50
CA LEU A 13 9.46 5.94 -0.62
C LEU A 13 9.83 7.14 0.26
N ALA A 14 9.79 8.36 -0.30
CA ALA A 14 10.03 9.57 0.45
C ALA A 14 8.97 9.78 1.54
N LEU A 15 7.69 9.53 1.22
CA LEU A 15 6.60 9.61 2.19
C LEU A 15 6.78 8.60 3.33
N GLU A 16 7.13 7.36 3.00
CA GLU A 16 7.39 6.32 4.00
C GLU A 16 8.55 6.71 4.92
N ARG A 17 9.64 7.24 4.37
CA ARG A 17 10.76 7.74 5.15
C ARG A 17 10.38 8.93 6.01
N ALA A 18 9.51 9.81 5.51
CA ALA A 18 9.01 10.97 6.25
C ALA A 18 8.27 10.58 7.53
N VAL A 19 7.58 9.44 7.53
CA VAL A 19 6.92 8.90 8.73
C VAL A 19 7.92 8.73 9.87
N ALA A 20 9.05 8.08 9.61
CA ALA A 20 10.08 7.86 10.62
C ALA A 20 10.72 9.17 11.08
N LEU A 21 10.98 10.10 10.17
CA LEU A 21 11.56 11.39 10.49
C LEU A 21 10.62 12.26 11.33
N GLN A 22 9.33 12.27 10.99
CA GLN A 22 8.33 13.01 11.75
C GLN A 22 8.12 12.40 13.14
N ALA A 23 8.10 11.07 13.22
CA ALA A 23 8.02 10.40 14.51
C ALA A 23 9.17 10.80 15.43
N GLN A 24 10.38 10.85 14.89
CA GLN A 24 11.56 11.27 15.63
C GLN A 24 11.49 12.74 16.07
N ALA A 25 11.01 13.61 15.18
CA ALA A 25 10.96 15.06 15.44
C ALA A 25 9.85 15.43 16.44
N LEU A 26 8.74 14.71 16.47
CA LEU A 26 7.55 15.03 17.25
C LEU A 26 7.46 14.25 18.57
N ALA A 27 8.32 13.28 18.78
CA ALA A 27 8.35 12.52 20.03
C ALA A 27 8.79 13.42 21.20
N PRO A 28 8.28 13.16 22.42
CA PRO A 28 7.29 12.18 22.82
C PRO A 28 5.83 12.66 22.69
N ALA A 29 5.61 13.88 22.21
CA ALA A 29 4.28 14.49 22.21
C ALA A 29 3.32 13.85 21.22
N ILE A 30 3.83 13.46 20.04
CA ILE A 30 3.01 12.89 18.97
C ILE A 30 3.71 11.66 18.43
N ARG A 31 2.95 10.58 18.27
CA ARG A 31 3.37 9.38 17.53
C ARG A 31 2.96 9.52 16.06
N VAL A 32 3.81 9.07 15.16
CA VAL A 32 3.54 9.09 13.72
C VAL A 32 3.76 7.69 13.18
N CYS A 33 2.73 7.11 12.61
CA CYS A 33 2.77 5.79 11.98
C CYS A 33 2.16 5.87 10.59
N GLY A 34 2.62 5.01 9.70
CA GLY A 34 2.09 4.89 8.35
C GLY A 34 1.33 3.57 8.17
N VAL A 35 0.34 3.59 7.29
CA VAL A 35 -0.32 2.39 6.80
C VAL A 35 -0.21 2.39 5.29
N ALA A 36 0.31 1.31 4.72
CA ALA A 36 0.48 1.13 3.28
C ALA A 36 -0.53 0.08 2.80
N PRO A 37 -1.71 0.48 2.33
CA PRO A 37 -2.72 -0.45 1.88
C PRO A 37 -2.40 -1.00 0.49
N GLY A 38 -2.87 -2.21 0.23
CA GLY A 38 -2.89 -2.76 -1.10
C GLY A 38 -4.07 -2.24 -1.93
N LEU A 39 -4.38 -2.96 -2.99
CA LEU A 39 -5.44 -2.58 -3.92
C LEU A 39 -6.81 -2.84 -3.28
N MET A 40 -7.54 -1.77 -2.97
CA MET A 40 -8.84 -1.84 -2.28
C MET A 40 -10.01 -1.49 -3.16
N PHE A 41 -9.85 -0.49 -4.02
CA PHE A 41 -10.94 0.08 -4.80
C PHE A 41 -10.53 0.28 -6.25
N LEU A 42 -11.53 0.26 -7.11
CA LEU A 42 -11.38 0.58 -8.52
C LEU A 42 -10.91 2.02 -8.69
N SER A 43 -9.94 2.25 -9.57
CA SER A 43 -9.35 3.57 -9.76
C SER A 43 -9.34 4.01 -11.21
N GLY A 44 -9.65 5.29 -11.45
CA GLY A 44 -9.56 5.93 -12.76
C GLY A 44 -10.30 5.17 -13.85
N PRO A 45 -9.62 4.91 -14.99
CA PRO A 45 -10.24 4.22 -16.13
C PRO A 45 -10.30 2.70 -15.98
N GLN A 46 -9.91 2.14 -14.84
CA GLN A 46 -9.88 0.70 -14.62
C GLN A 46 -11.29 0.10 -14.69
N THR A 47 -11.43 -1.02 -15.40
CA THR A 47 -12.70 -1.75 -15.45
C THR A 47 -12.87 -2.63 -14.21
N GLN A 48 -14.12 -3.00 -13.92
CA GLN A 48 -14.42 -3.91 -12.81
C GLN A 48 -13.72 -5.26 -12.97
N ALA A 49 -13.74 -5.82 -14.20
CA ALA A 49 -13.08 -7.10 -14.48
C ALA A 49 -11.56 -7.02 -14.28
N ASN A 50 -10.92 -5.94 -14.73
CA ASN A 50 -9.49 -5.72 -14.49
C ASN A 50 -9.20 -5.61 -12.99
N PHE A 51 -10.01 -4.86 -12.26
CA PHE A 51 -9.86 -4.71 -10.81
C PHE A 51 -9.96 -6.05 -10.08
N GLU A 52 -10.94 -6.88 -10.43
CA GLU A 52 -11.13 -8.18 -9.78
C GLU A 52 -9.93 -9.12 -9.98
N GLN A 53 -9.31 -9.08 -11.15
CA GLN A 53 -8.09 -9.84 -11.42
C GLN A 53 -6.89 -9.24 -10.68
N ALA A 54 -6.72 -7.92 -10.79
CA ALA A 54 -5.61 -7.21 -10.16
C ALA A 54 -5.62 -7.35 -8.64
N ALA A 55 -6.81 -7.34 -8.03
CA ALA A 55 -6.98 -7.46 -6.58
C ALA A 55 -6.51 -8.81 -6.02
N ARG A 56 -6.30 -9.81 -6.88
CA ARG A 56 -5.81 -11.13 -6.50
C ARG A 56 -4.33 -11.33 -6.76
N VAL A 57 -3.64 -10.33 -7.28
CA VAL A 57 -2.20 -10.37 -7.54
C VAL A 57 -1.46 -10.01 -6.26
N ASN A 58 -1.49 -10.93 -5.30
CA ASN A 58 -0.81 -10.83 -4.02
C ASN A 58 -0.50 -12.26 -3.51
N LEU A 59 0.25 -12.39 -2.44
CA LEU A 59 0.64 -13.70 -1.93
C LEU A 59 -0.55 -14.54 -1.47
N GLN A 60 -1.59 -13.91 -0.96
CA GLN A 60 -2.77 -14.62 -0.45
C GLN A 60 -3.81 -14.89 -1.53
N ARG A 61 -3.62 -14.33 -2.75
CA ARG A 61 -4.49 -14.53 -3.91
C ARG A 61 -5.96 -14.20 -3.65
N THR A 62 -6.18 -13.20 -2.81
CA THR A 62 -7.52 -12.77 -2.40
C THR A 62 -7.60 -11.25 -2.41
N PRO A 63 -8.76 -10.66 -2.70
CA PRO A 63 -8.95 -9.23 -2.58
C PRO A 63 -8.73 -8.75 -1.15
N LEU A 64 -8.18 -7.55 -1.02
CA LEU A 64 -8.01 -6.92 0.28
C LEU A 64 -9.34 -6.36 0.75
N ASP A 65 -9.76 -6.75 1.94
CA ASP A 65 -10.93 -6.16 2.61
C ASP A 65 -10.51 -4.81 3.22
N PRO A 66 -11.14 -3.69 2.82
CA PRO A 66 -10.85 -2.38 3.42
C PRO A 66 -11.01 -2.33 4.94
N ALA A 67 -11.84 -3.18 5.51
CA ALA A 67 -12.01 -3.28 6.97
C ALA A 67 -10.71 -3.68 7.67
N GLN A 68 -9.84 -4.44 7.01
CA GLN A 68 -8.53 -4.82 7.58
C GLN A 68 -7.60 -3.62 7.66
N VAL A 69 -7.65 -2.72 6.70
CA VAL A 69 -6.89 -1.46 6.73
C VAL A 69 -7.39 -0.58 7.87
N ALA A 70 -8.71 -0.43 8.01
CA ALA A 70 -9.33 0.33 9.08
C ALA A 70 -8.97 -0.24 10.46
N ALA A 71 -9.00 -1.56 10.62
CA ALA A 71 -8.61 -2.23 11.86
C ALA A 71 -7.14 -1.98 12.21
N THR A 72 -6.27 -1.92 11.22
CA THR A 72 -4.84 -1.61 11.43
C THR A 72 -4.66 -0.16 11.91
N CYS A 73 -5.39 0.78 11.33
CA CYS A 73 -5.36 2.18 11.78
C CYS A 73 -5.82 2.30 13.25
N LEU A 74 -6.89 1.62 13.61
CA LEU A 74 -7.39 1.60 14.99
C LEU A 74 -6.37 0.98 15.95
N PHE A 75 -5.76 -0.14 15.57
CA PHE A 75 -4.72 -0.79 16.35
C PHE A 75 -3.54 0.15 16.62
N LEU A 76 -3.06 0.85 15.60
CA LEU A 76 -1.96 1.81 15.74
C LEU A 76 -2.35 2.99 16.64
N ALA A 77 -3.59 3.48 16.54
CA ALA A 77 -4.07 4.56 17.37
C ALA A 77 -4.12 4.16 18.85
N GLN A 78 -4.47 2.92 19.15
CA GLN A 78 -4.64 2.42 20.51
C GLN A 78 -3.35 1.88 21.14
N ASN A 79 -2.34 1.58 20.35
CA ASN A 79 -1.08 1.01 20.86
C ASN A 79 -0.02 2.09 20.99
N SER A 80 0.15 2.60 22.20
CA SER A 80 1.07 3.70 22.48
C SER A 80 2.54 3.34 22.37
N ALA A 81 2.88 2.06 22.25
CA ALA A 81 4.26 1.59 22.13
C ALA A 81 4.77 1.58 20.70
N ILE A 82 3.89 1.76 19.70
CA ILE A 82 4.27 1.75 18.29
C ILE A 82 4.43 3.17 17.78
N ASN A 83 5.60 3.48 17.25
CA ASN A 83 5.93 4.80 16.72
C ASN A 83 6.96 4.68 15.60
N GLY A 84 6.81 5.46 14.54
CA GLY A 84 7.81 5.57 13.47
C GLY A 84 7.85 4.41 12.48
N VAL A 85 6.82 3.58 12.44
CA VAL A 85 6.75 2.43 11.53
C VAL A 85 5.67 2.64 10.48
N THR A 86 5.85 2.00 9.32
CA THR A 86 4.83 1.86 8.30
C THR A 86 4.46 0.39 8.18
N ILE A 87 3.18 0.07 8.30
CA ILE A 87 2.68 -1.31 8.24
C ILE A 87 2.01 -1.52 6.87
N ALA A 88 2.50 -2.51 6.13
CA ALA A 88 1.85 -2.92 4.89
C ALA A 88 0.63 -3.79 5.20
N VAL A 89 -0.52 -3.41 4.64
CA VAL A 89 -1.78 -4.16 4.73
C VAL A 89 -2.24 -4.41 3.30
N ASP A 90 -1.66 -5.41 2.66
CA ASP A 90 -1.77 -5.62 1.22
C ASP A 90 -1.79 -7.09 0.80
N ASN A 91 -2.09 -8.00 1.72
CA ASN A 91 -2.05 -9.44 1.46
C ASN A 91 -0.70 -9.91 0.90
N GLY A 92 0.38 -9.21 1.24
CA GLY A 92 1.72 -9.53 0.75
C GLY A 92 2.00 -9.09 -0.69
N GLN A 93 1.20 -8.20 -1.25
CA GLN A 93 1.39 -7.73 -2.63
C GLN A 93 2.77 -7.13 -2.85
N HIS A 94 3.30 -6.40 -1.86
CA HIS A 94 4.63 -5.77 -1.95
C HIS A 94 5.77 -6.76 -2.15
N LEU A 95 5.55 -8.05 -1.89
CA LEU A 95 6.55 -9.10 -2.07
C LEU A 95 6.42 -9.81 -3.42
N VAL A 96 5.38 -9.51 -4.20
CA VAL A 96 5.22 -10.07 -5.54
C VAL A 96 6.08 -9.26 -6.51
N PRO A 97 7.03 -9.89 -7.23
CA PRO A 97 7.87 -9.16 -8.18
C PRO A 97 7.05 -8.75 -9.40
N LEU A 98 6.84 -7.46 -9.57
CA LEU A 98 6.12 -6.88 -10.70
C LEU A 98 7.02 -5.91 -11.45
N GLU A 99 6.99 -5.97 -12.78
CA GLU A 99 7.75 -5.05 -13.63
C GLU A 99 7.07 -3.69 -13.74
N ARG A 100 5.74 -3.63 -13.51
CA ARG A 100 4.93 -2.42 -13.56
C ARG A 100 3.66 -2.61 -12.72
N ASP A 101 2.83 -1.57 -12.66
CA ASP A 101 1.58 -1.63 -11.93
C ASP A 101 0.73 -2.85 -12.34
N VAL A 102 0.16 -3.52 -11.37
CA VAL A 102 -0.62 -4.76 -11.54
C VAL A 102 -1.79 -4.59 -12.52
N MET A 103 -2.40 -3.40 -12.57
CA MET A 103 -3.48 -3.11 -13.51
C MET A 103 -3.05 -3.36 -14.96
N PHE A 104 -1.84 -2.92 -15.33
CA PHE A 104 -1.30 -3.10 -16.68
C PHE A 104 -0.80 -4.52 -16.95
N MET A 105 -0.35 -5.22 -15.92
CA MET A 105 0.05 -6.63 -16.05
C MET A 105 -1.13 -7.52 -16.41
N VAL A 106 -2.29 -7.26 -15.79
CA VAL A 106 -3.52 -8.02 -16.04
C VAL A 106 -4.07 -7.76 -17.44
N GLU A 107 -4.04 -6.51 -17.90
CA GLU A 107 -4.46 -6.16 -19.26
C GLU A 107 -3.63 -6.89 -20.33
N GLY A 108 -2.32 -6.99 -20.12
CA GLY A 108 -1.43 -7.72 -21.02
C GLY A 108 -1.75 -9.19 -21.16
N ASN A 109 -2.31 -9.82 -20.13
CA ASN A 109 -2.68 -11.24 -20.12
C ASN A 109 -4.08 -11.49 -20.71
N ALA A 110 -4.88 -10.45 -20.90
CA ALA A 110 -6.22 -10.56 -21.46
C ALA A 110 -6.24 -10.62 -23.00
N GLN A 111 -5.07 -10.49 -23.65
CA GLN A 111 -4.86 -10.62 -25.09
C GLN A 111 -4.29 -11.98 -25.41
#